data_feabe45e8f4738a8648e736b4f3d9969
#
_entry.id   feabe45e8f4738a8648e736b4f3d9969
#
_cell.length_a   1.000
_cell.length_b   1.000
_cell.length_c   1.000
_cell.angle_alpha   90.00
_cell.angle_beta   90.00
_cell.angle_gamma   90.00
#
_symmetry.space_group_name_H-M   'P 1'
#
loop_
_entity.id
_entity.type
_entity.pdbx_description
1 polymer ?
#
loop_
_entity_poly.entity_id
_entity_poly.type
_entity_poly.pdbx_seq_one_letter_code
_entity_poly.pdbx_strand_id
1 'polypeptide(L)'
;HSVGVQRQYSGTLGKIGNCQVAASLTLATRTEHVPVDFALYLPESWTEDPARRAEANIPKEVKFKTKPELGVEMIKRAVADGFPTGLVLADSAYGDNSEFRRHVRCEGLDYAVGLHCTTTVWRLDSQGRRTGDPVAVGDLADAIGRKAFRRVTWREGTKGKMSSRFAAERVVLAQDDLVDPSQREVVWLLMEWPCGEKTATDFTATTLPASMSRRELVRRVKQRWRTERVYEDAKGELGLDHYEGRSFRGWNHHVSMVLVCFAFIVAERSRAFPPSAGKATPRKASHRRNGTNGNPPG
;
A
#
# COMPACT_ATOMS: atom_id res chain seq x y z
N HIS A 1 28.42 -12.33 10.54
CA HIS A 1 27.49 -11.45 9.81
C HIS A 1 26.41 -10.92 10.73
N SER A 2 25.89 -9.73 10.44
CA SER A 2 24.70 -9.23 11.14
C SER A 2 23.51 -10.15 10.90
N VAL A 3 22.61 -10.25 11.87
CA VAL A 3 21.41 -11.11 11.83
C VAL A 3 20.57 -10.81 10.57
N GLY A 4 20.11 -11.85 9.89
CA GLY A 4 19.29 -11.73 8.68
C GLY A 4 20.01 -11.29 7.40
N VAL A 5 21.33 -11.05 7.45
CA VAL A 5 22.11 -10.73 6.25
C VAL A 5 22.24 -11.96 5.36
N GLN A 6 21.82 -11.80 4.12
CA GLN A 6 21.92 -12.81 3.07
C GLN A 6 22.07 -12.12 1.72
N ARG A 7 22.57 -12.86 0.73
CA ARG A 7 22.52 -12.42 -0.67
C ARG A 7 21.11 -12.45 -1.18
N GLN A 8 20.47 -11.29 -1.26
CA GLN A 8 19.08 -11.12 -1.66
C GLN A 8 18.89 -9.77 -2.38
N TYR A 9 17.74 -9.58 -3.02
CA TYR A 9 17.44 -8.32 -3.70
C TYR A 9 17.29 -7.20 -2.69
N SER A 10 18.00 -6.10 -2.93
CA SER A 10 17.91 -4.88 -2.15
C SER A 10 17.30 -3.78 -3.00
N GLY A 11 16.15 -3.26 -2.60
CA GLY A 11 15.51 -2.11 -3.24
C GLY A 11 16.40 -0.87 -3.25
N THR A 12 17.17 -0.65 -2.17
CA THR A 12 18.11 0.48 -2.06
C THR A 12 19.27 0.37 -3.05
N LEU A 13 19.78 -0.85 -3.28
CA LEU A 13 20.89 -1.10 -4.22
C LEU A 13 20.41 -1.31 -5.66
N GLY A 14 19.13 -1.55 -5.88
CA GLY A 14 18.56 -1.91 -7.18
C GLY A 14 19.08 -3.24 -7.75
N LYS A 15 19.74 -4.08 -6.91
CA LYS A 15 20.37 -5.33 -7.32
C LYS A 15 20.45 -6.35 -6.19
N ILE A 16 20.81 -7.58 -6.53
CA ILE A 16 21.10 -8.63 -5.55
C ILE A 16 22.45 -8.33 -4.88
N GLY A 17 22.46 -8.29 -3.55
CA GLY A 17 23.64 -8.07 -2.72
C GLY A 17 23.45 -8.61 -1.30
N ASN A 18 24.51 -8.61 -0.51
CA ASN A 18 24.42 -8.94 0.91
C ASN A 18 23.74 -7.77 1.64
N CYS A 19 22.53 -8.00 2.11
CA CYS A 19 21.77 -6.98 2.82
C CYS A 19 20.82 -7.59 3.86
N GLN A 20 20.44 -6.77 4.83
CA GLN A 20 19.29 -7.02 5.68
C GLN A 20 18.05 -6.45 4.99
N VAL A 21 16.94 -7.13 5.11
CA VAL A 21 15.63 -6.66 4.61
C VAL A 21 14.65 -6.68 5.76
N ALA A 22 13.83 -5.65 5.87
CA ALA A 22 12.74 -5.58 6.83
C ALA A 22 11.44 -5.22 6.11
N ALA A 23 10.33 -5.77 6.59
CA ALA A 23 9.01 -5.25 6.30
C ALA A 23 8.72 -4.10 7.27
N SER A 24 7.95 -3.11 6.85
CA SER A 24 7.53 -2.00 7.72
C SER A 24 6.08 -1.65 7.52
N LEU A 25 5.46 -1.13 8.58
CA LEU A 25 4.14 -0.53 8.55
C LEU A 25 4.25 0.96 8.85
N THR A 26 3.70 1.77 7.96
CA THR A 26 3.64 3.23 8.09
C THR A 26 2.19 3.68 8.21
N LEU A 27 1.87 4.42 9.25
CA LEU A 27 0.61 5.15 9.34
C LEU A 27 0.76 6.50 8.64
N ALA A 28 -0.15 6.81 7.72
CA ALA A 28 -0.11 8.04 6.97
C ALA A 28 -1.46 8.76 6.99
N THR A 29 -1.42 10.06 7.20
CA THR A 29 -2.56 10.98 7.08
C THR A 29 -2.40 11.85 5.83
N ARG A 30 -3.22 12.87 5.67
CA ARG A 30 -3.05 13.85 4.57
C ARG A 30 -1.78 14.68 4.70
N THR A 31 -1.31 14.91 5.90
CA THR A 31 -0.18 15.82 6.21
C THR A 31 1.04 15.08 6.74
N GLU A 32 0.83 14.09 7.58
CA GLU A 32 1.88 13.41 8.34
C GLU A 32 1.99 11.95 7.97
N HIS A 33 3.15 11.37 8.28
CA HIS A 33 3.41 9.94 8.19
C HIS A 33 4.37 9.54 9.32
N VAL A 34 4.15 8.36 9.88
CA VAL A 34 4.96 7.81 10.96
C VAL A 34 5.10 6.31 10.80
N PRO A 35 6.31 5.74 10.88
CA PRO A 35 6.48 4.31 10.95
C PRO A 35 5.98 3.81 12.31
N VAL A 36 5.18 2.76 12.31
CA VAL A 36 4.58 2.20 13.53
C VAL A 36 5.10 0.81 13.85
N ASP A 37 5.63 0.11 12.86
CA ASP A 37 6.19 -1.23 13.06
C ASP A 37 7.24 -1.57 12.00
N PHE A 38 8.26 -2.37 12.42
CA PHE A 38 9.26 -2.97 11.56
C PHE A 38 9.48 -4.42 11.97
N ALA A 39 9.55 -5.32 11.01
CA ALA A 39 9.88 -6.73 11.23
C ALA A 39 11.07 -7.13 10.37
N LEU A 40 12.13 -7.62 11.00
CA LEU A 40 13.29 -8.16 10.29
C LEU A 40 12.86 -9.41 9.51
N TYR A 41 13.09 -9.40 8.21
CA TYR A 41 12.95 -10.59 7.39
C TYR A 41 14.13 -11.52 7.65
N LEU A 42 13.85 -12.69 8.20
CA LEU A 42 14.83 -13.75 8.44
C LEU A 42 14.63 -14.83 7.37
N PRO A 43 15.55 -14.96 6.40
CA PRO A 43 15.53 -16.08 5.47
C PRO A 43 15.58 -17.45 6.15
N GLU A 44 15.12 -18.51 5.51
CA GLU A 44 15.14 -19.88 6.03
C GLU A 44 16.54 -20.29 6.50
N SER A 45 17.60 -19.88 5.77
CA SER A 45 19.00 -20.12 6.16
C SER A 45 19.40 -19.51 7.52
N TRP A 46 18.58 -18.62 8.10
CA TRP A 46 18.75 -18.08 9.44
C TRP A 46 17.80 -18.72 10.45
N THR A 47 16.62 -19.14 10.03
CA THR A 47 15.62 -19.72 10.93
C THR A 47 15.78 -21.23 11.13
N GLU A 48 16.41 -21.93 10.19
CA GLU A 48 16.63 -23.37 10.22
C GLU A 48 18.03 -23.78 10.69
N ASP A 49 19.00 -22.87 10.70
CA ASP A 49 20.36 -23.13 11.14
C ASP A 49 20.51 -22.90 12.67
N PRO A 50 20.64 -23.95 13.50
CA PRO A 50 20.75 -23.80 14.96
C PRO A 50 21.97 -22.98 15.39
N ALA A 51 23.09 -23.07 14.67
CA ALA A 51 24.32 -22.36 15.00
C ALA A 51 24.14 -20.85 14.78
N ARG A 52 23.59 -20.45 13.64
CA ARG A 52 23.27 -19.04 13.35
C ARG A 52 22.24 -18.48 14.31
N ARG A 53 21.21 -19.27 14.66
CA ARG A 53 20.21 -18.85 15.66
C ARG A 53 20.86 -18.56 17.01
N ALA A 54 21.72 -19.47 17.46
CA ALA A 54 22.43 -19.32 18.74
C ALA A 54 23.37 -18.10 18.72
N GLU A 55 24.19 -17.93 17.66
CA GLU A 55 25.10 -16.80 17.50
C GLU A 55 24.36 -15.45 17.52
N ALA A 56 23.23 -15.35 16.82
CA ALA A 56 22.45 -14.13 16.73
C ALA A 56 21.42 -13.96 17.85
N ASN A 57 21.32 -14.90 18.78
CA ASN A 57 20.33 -14.93 19.86
C ASN A 57 18.89 -14.79 19.32
N ILE A 58 18.55 -15.56 18.26
CA ILE A 58 17.20 -15.59 17.71
C ILE A 58 16.31 -16.44 18.61
N PRO A 59 15.21 -15.89 19.18
CA PRO A 59 14.30 -16.63 20.05
C PRO A 59 13.72 -17.89 19.39
N LYS A 60 13.47 -18.94 20.17
CA LYS A 60 12.99 -20.24 19.65
C LYS A 60 11.62 -20.14 18.96
N GLU A 61 10.78 -19.24 19.40
CA GLU A 61 9.43 -18.95 18.87
C GLU A 61 9.46 -18.25 17.51
N VAL A 62 10.56 -17.59 17.16
CA VAL A 62 10.72 -16.94 15.86
C VAL A 62 10.87 -18.01 14.78
N LYS A 63 9.92 -18.07 13.86
CA LYS A 63 9.88 -18.99 12.72
C LYS A 63 10.09 -18.21 11.43
N PHE A 64 10.42 -18.94 10.36
CA PHE A 64 10.41 -18.36 9.01
C PHE A 64 9.02 -17.80 8.69
N LYS A 65 9.01 -16.61 8.09
CA LYS A 65 7.83 -15.96 7.54
C LYS A 65 8.20 -15.21 6.27
N THR A 66 7.35 -15.31 5.29
CA THR A 66 7.46 -14.49 4.08
C THR A 66 7.20 -13.00 4.40
N LYS A 67 7.61 -12.10 3.52
CA LYS A 67 7.34 -10.66 3.70
C LYS A 67 5.84 -10.34 3.75
N PRO A 68 4.95 -10.95 2.91
CA PRO A 68 3.51 -10.78 3.05
C PRO A 68 2.97 -11.21 4.41
N GLU A 69 3.42 -12.35 4.96
CA GLU A 69 3.00 -12.81 6.30
C GLU A 69 3.44 -11.83 7.39
N LEU A 70 4.68 -11.32 7.33
CA LEU A 70 5.13 -10.26 8.25
C LEU A 70 4.25 -9.02 8.14
N GLY A 71 3.89 -8.62 6.92
CA GLY A 71 2.98 -7.49 6.67
C GLY A 71 1.59 -7.70 7.29
N VAL A 72 1.02 -8.89 7.13
CA VAL A 72 -0.27 -9.26 7.74
C VAL A 72 -0.20 -9.18 9.25
N GLU A 73 0.87 -9.70 9.87
CA GLU A 73 1.01 -9.65 11.34
C GLU A 73 1.14 -8.23 11.87
N MET A 74 1.89 -7.37 11.19
CA MET A 74 1.99 -5.95 11.57
C MET A 74 0.62 -5.26 11.48
N ILE A 75 -0.16 -5.51 10.42
CA ILE A 75 -1.50 -4.96 10.27
C ILE A 75 -2.42 -5.43 11.41
N LYS A 76 -2.41 -6.74 11.72
CA LYS A 76 -3.21 -7.32 12.81
C LYS A 76 -2.85 -6.71 14.16
N ARG A 77 -1.54 -6.55 14.46
CA ARG A 77 -1.11 -5.87 15.69
C ARG A 77 -1.61 -4.44 15.75
N ALA A 78 -1.42 -3.68 14.68
CA ALA A 78 -1.86 -2.28 14.63
C ALA A 78 -3.38 -2.13 14.85
N VAL A 79 -4.19 -3.02 14.26
CA VAL A 79 -5.65 -3.05 14.48
C VAL A 79 -5.97 -3.39 15.93
N ALA A 80 -5.32 -4.43 16.49
CA ALA A 80 -5.54 -4.86 17.88
C ALA A 80 -5.11 -3.79 18.90
N ASP A 81 -4.05 -3.04 18.60
CA ASP A 81 -3.55 -1.93 19.41
C ASP A 81 -4.38 -0.64 19.25
N GLY A 82 -5.43 -0.65 18.46
CA GLY A 82 -6.35 0.47 18.27
C GLY A 82 -5.83 1.62 17.42
N PHE A 83 -4.82 1.37 16.55
CA PHE A 83 -4.40 2.38 15.60
C PHE A 83 -5.54 2.76 14.64
N PRO A 84 -5.63 4.03 14.20
CA PRO A 84 -6.64 4.44 13.23
C PRO A 84 -6.55 3.60 11.96
N THR A 85 -7.64 2.96 11.59
CA THR A 85 -7.74 2.14 10.39
C THR A 85 -7.91 2.99 9.13
N GLY A 86 -7.46 2.46 7.99
CA GLY A 86 -7.54 3.15 6.72
C GLY A 86 -7.31 2.23 5.54
N LEU A 87 -6.95 2.82 4.40
CA LEU A 87 -6.60 2.09 3.19
C LEU A 87 -5.20 1.50 3.32
N VAL A 88 -5.07 0.19 3.21
CA VAL A 88 -3.77 -0.49 3.17
C VAL A 88 -3.14 -0.31 1.78
N LEU A 89 -1.97 0.29 1.73
CA LEU A 89 -1.18 0.48 0.52
C LEU A 89 0.05 -0.42 0.55
N ALA A 90 0.26 -1.22 -0.49
CA ALA A 90 1.43 -2.08 -0.61
C ALA A 90 1.89 -2.20 -2.08
N ASP A 91 3.12 -2.67 -2.29
CA ASP A 91 3.65 -2.93 -3.62
C ASP A 91 3.23 -4.31 -4.16
N SER A 92 3.73 -4.68 -5.35
CA SER A 92 3.38 -5.94 -6.00
C SER A 92 3.92 -7.17 -5.27
N ALA A 93 4.98 -7.05 -4.46
CA ALA A 93 5.47 -8.17 -3.66
C ALA A 93 4.43 -8.64 -2.61
N TYR A 94 3.55 -7.73 -2.18
CA TYR A 94 2.42 -8.04 -1.32
C TYR A 94 1.13 -8.23 -2.14
N GLY A 95 0.94 -7.41 -3.17
CA GLY A 95 -0.31 -7.35 -3.92
C GLY A 95 -0.60 -8.58 -4.78
N ASP A 96 0.42 -9.25 -5.30
CA ASP A 96 0.26 -10.50 -6.04
C ASP A 96 -0.04 -11.70 -5.14
N ASN A 97 0.13 -11.57 -3.81
CA ASN A 97 -0.20 -12.59 -2.84
C ASN A 97 -1.69 -12.53 -2.45
N SER A 98 -2.48 -13.54 -2.86
CA SER A 98 -3.92 -13.61 -2.58
C SER A 98 -4.21 -13.73 -1.09
N GLU A 99 -3.39 -14.46 -0.33
CA GLU A 99 -3.50 -14.59 1.12
C GLU A 99 -3.35 -13.24 1.83
N PHE A 100 -2.38 -12.42 1.39
CA PHE A 100 -2.22 -11.07 1.94
C PHE A 100 -3.50 -10.24 1.75
N ARG A 101 -4.03 -10.20 0.51
CA ARG A 101 -5.26 -9.44 0.21
C ARG A 101 -6.44 -9.93 1.04
N ARG A 102 -6.61 -11.27 1.13
CA ARG A 102 -7.67 -11.90 1.91
C ARG A 102 -7.57 -11.53 3.40
N HIS A 103 -6.36 -11.61 3.98
CA HIS A 103 -6.17 -11.24 5.38
C HIS A 103 -6.47 -9.77 5.65
N VAL A 104 -6.07 -8.84 4.78
CA VAL A 104 -6.43 -7.42 4.89
C VAL A 104 -7.96 -7.25 4.91
N ARG A 105 -8.68 -7.97 4.04
CA ARG A 105 -10.16 -7.93 4.03
C ARG A 105 -10.78 -8.55 5.28
N CYS A 106 -10.20 -9.61 5.85
CA CYS A 106 -10.66 -10.21 7.11
C CYS A 106 -10.56 -9.23 8.29
N GLU A 107 -9.60 -8.30 8.27
CA GLU A 107 -9.51 -7.21 9.27
C GLU A 107 -10.51 -6.06 8.99
N GLY A 108 -11.39 -6.20 8.02
CA GLY A 108 -12.36 -5.17 7.63
C GLY A 108 -11.75 -3.97 6.90
N LEU A 109 -10.53 -4.09 6.39
CA LEU A 109 -9.81 -3.00 5.74
C LEU A 109 -9.94 -3.05 4.22
N ASP A 110 -9.94 -1.88 3.60
CA ASP A 110 -9.73 -1.74 2.16
C ASP A 110 -8.24 -1.76 1.83
N TYR A 111 -7.92 -2.21 0.62
CA TYR A 111 -6.56 -2.18 0.12
C TYR A 111 -6.43 -1.46 -1.23
N ALA A 112 -5.23 -0.99 -1.53
CA ALA A 112 -4.76 -0.67 -2.87
C ALA A 112 -3.32 -1.16 -3.00
N VAL A 113 -3.16 -2.23 -3.76
CA VAL A 113 -1.91 -3.00 -3.85
C VAL A 113 -1.42 -3.09 -5.29
N GLY A 114 -0.11 -2.95 -5.46
CA GLY A 114 0.54 -3.15 -6.75
C GLY A 114 0.31 -4.56 -7.28
N LEU A 115 0.32 -4.70 -8.61
CA LEU A 115 0.27 -5.98 -9.31
C LEU A 115 1.43 -6.05 -10.31
N HIS A 116 1.93 -7.24 -10.55
CA HIS A 116 2.85 -7.48 -11.66
C HIS A 116 2.09 -7.43 -12.99
N CYS A 117 2.72 -7.00 -14.07
CA CYS A 117 2.07 -6.87 -15.39
C CYS A 117 1.52 -8.20 -15.94
N THR A 118 2.01 -9.33 -15.46
CA THR A 118 1.55 -10.69 -15.80
C THR A 118 0.39 -11.19 -14.95
N THR A 119 -0.02 -10.44 -13.91
CA THR A 119 -1.17 -10.80 -13.07
C THR A 119 -2.43 -10.86 -13.92
N THR A 120 -3.20 -11.95 -13.81
CA THR A 120 -4.38 -12.17 -14.64
C THR A 120 -5.66 -11.72 -13.97
N VAL A 121 -6.58 -11.19 -14.79
CA VAL A 121 -7.89 -10.69 -14.36
C VAL A 121 -8.98 -11.12 -15.32
N TRP A 122 -10.21 -11.34 -14.84
CA TRP A 122 -11.40 -11.39 -15.68
C TRP A 122 -11.97 -9.98 -15.88
N ARG A 123 -12.26 -9.67 -17.10
CA ARG A 123 -13.06 -8.50 -17.44
C ARG A 123 -14.53 -8.73 -17.06
N LEU A 124 -15.26 -7.64 -16.91
CA LEU A 124 -16.69 -7.66 -16.63
C LEU A 124 -17.48 -7.08 -17.80
N ASP A 125 -18.65 -7.66 -18.06
CA ASP A 125 -19.62 -7.08 -18.99
C ASP A 125 -20.39 -5.91 -18.34
N SER A 126 -21.31 -5.32 -19.09
CA SER A 126 -22.15 -4.21 -18.60
C SER A 126 -23.07 -4.59 -17.43
N GLN A 127 -23.26 -5.87 -17.17
CA GLN A 127 -24.04 -6.42 -16.06
C GLN A 127 -23.16 -6.85 -14.87
N GLY A 128 -21.85 -6.61 -14.94
CA GLY A 128 -20.90 -6.98 -13.90
C GLY A 128 -20.55 -8.48 -13.87
N ARG A 129 -20.87 -9.24 -14.92
CA ARG A 129 -20.53 -10.66 -15.03
C ARG A 129 -19.18 -10.82 -15.72
N ARG A 130 -18.42 -11.84 -15.29
CA ARG A 130 -17.13 -12.19 -15.92
C ARG A 130 -17.34 -12.58 -17.38
N THR A 131 -16.46 -12.13 -18.24
CA THR A 131 -16.51 -12.40 -19.67
C THR A 131 -15.15 -12.80 -20.23
N GLY A 132 -15.16 -13.76 -21.13
CA GLY A 132 -13.97 -14.29 -21.77
C GLY A 132 -13.04 -15.04 -20.82
N ASP A 133 -11.81 -15.29 -21.31
CA ASP A 133 -10.73 -15.86 -20.53
C ASP A 133 -10.01 -14.78 -19.71
N PRO A 134 -9.32 -15.18 -18.61
CA PRO A 134 -8.48 -14.24 -17.85
C PRO A 134 -7.36 -13.69 -18.74
N VAL A 135 -7.13 -12.39 -18.65
CA VAL A 135 -6.07 -11.69 -19.41
C VAL A 135 -5.06 -11.06 -18.46
N ALA A 136 -3.80 -11.01 -18.82
CA ALA A 136 -2.79 -10.30 -18.06
C ALA A 136 -3.12 -8.79 -18.04
N VAL A 137 -2.87 -8.12 -16.90
CA VAL A 137 -3.19 -6.69 -16.76
C VAL A 137 -2.38 -5.82 -17.72
N GLY A 138 -1.16 -6.25 -18.09
CA GLY A 138 -0.36 -5.60 -19.13
C GLY A 138 -1.02 -5.67 -20.50
N ASP A 139 -1.45 -6.87 -20.91
CA ASP A 139 -2.16 -7.09 -22.19
C ASP A 139 -3.49 -6.36 -22.24
N LEU A 140 -4.21 -6.30 -21.11
CA LEU A 140 -5.43 -5.53 -20.99
C LEU A 140 -5.18 -4.03 -21.23
N ALA A 141 -4.12 -3.48 -20.63
CA ALA A 141 -3.75 -2.07 -20.82
C ALA A 141 -3.42 -1.75 -22.27
N ASP A 142 -2.69 -2.64 -22.95
CA ASP A 142 -2.37 -2.49 -24.38
C ASP A 142 -3.62 -2.60 -25.26
N ALA A 143 -4.52 -3.54 -24.95
CA ALA A 143 -5.78 -3.74 -25.68
C ALA A 143 -6.74 -2.55 -25.60
N ILE A 144 -6.88 -1.91 -24.41
CA ILE A 144 -7.70 -0.69 -24.27
C ILE A 144 -7.05 0.54 -24.91
N GLY A 145 -5.73 0.50 -25.08
CA GLY A 145 -4.93 1.49 -25.79
C GLY A 145 -4.79 2.83 -25.08
N ARG A 146 -3.72 3.56 -25.39
CA ARG A 146 -3.34 4.82 -24.73
C ARG A 146 -4.44 5.90 -24.73
N LYS A 147 -5.36 5.89 -25.70
CA LYS A 147 -6.45 6.85 -25.79
C LYS A 147 -7.46 6.75 -24.64
N ALA A 148 -7.59 5.58 -23.99
CA ALA A 148 -8.45 5.38 -22.83
C ALA A 148 -7.87 6.03 -21.54
N PHE A 149 -6.57 6.24 -21.52
CA PHE A 149 -5.89 6.82 -20.36
C PHE A 149 -6.04 8.35 -20.35
N ARG A 150 -6.48 8.89 -19.21
CA ARG A 150 -6.68 10.33 -19.01
C ARG A 150 -5.63 10.88 -18.06
N ARG A 151 -5.16 12.11 -18.31
CA ARG A 151 -4.19 12.79 -17.46
C ARG A 151 -4.81 13.12 -16.11
N VAL A 152 -4.12 12.75 -15.03
CA VAL A 152 -4.45 13.10 -13.64
C VAL A 152 -3.22 13.69 -12.97
N THR A 153 -3.40 14.83 -12.31
CA THR A 153 -2.40 15.42 -11.42
C THR A 153 -2.82 15.13 -9.99
N TRP A 154 -1.95 14.51 -9.20
CA TRP A 154 -2.27 14.09 -7.83
C TRP A 154 -1.54 14.87 -6.75
N ARG A 155 -0.42 15.50 -7.06
CA ARG A 155 0.39 16.27 -6.11
C ARG A 155 1.19 17.36 -6.82
N GLU A 156 1.48 18.45 -6.10
CA GLU A 156 2.55 19.37 -6.44
C GLU A 156 3.81 18.93 -5.69
N GLY A 157 4.85 18.60 -6.42
CA GLY A 157 6.17 18.27 -5.87
C GLY A 157 7.10 19.48 -5.94
N THR A 158 8.24 19.40 -5.29
CA THR A 158 9.28 20.45 -5.32
C THR A 158 9.78 20.79 -6.73
N LYS A 159 9.74 19.81 -7.64
CA LYS A 159 10.12 19.95 -9.06
C LYS A 159 8.94 20.19 -10.00
N GLY A 160 7.74 20.50 -9.47
CA GLY A 160 6.53 20.75 -10.26
C GLY A 160 5.41 19.74 -10.05
N LYS A 161 4.38 19.83 -10.88
CA LYS A 161 3.18 18.98 -10.78
C LYS A 161 3.45 17.54 -11.16
N MET A 162 3.22 16.63 -10.24
CA MET A 162 3.25 15.19 -10.51
C MET A 162 1.97 14.76 -11.22
N SER A 163 2.10 14.35 -12.46
CA SER A 163 0.98 13.95 -13.30
C SER A 163 1.36 12.79 -14.24
N SER A 164 0.41 11.91 -14.49
CA SER A 164 0.53 10.82 -15.46
C SER A 164 -0.82 10.54 -16.11
N ARG A 165 -0.88 9.56 -17.00
CA ARG A 165 -2.13 9.10 -17.60
C ARG A 165 -2.61 7.85 -16.90
N PHE A 166 -3.90 7.77 -16.61
CA PHE A 166 -4.53 6.65 -15.91
C PHE A 166 -5.78 6.17 -16.62
N ALA A 167 -5.94 4.84 -16.63
CA ALA A 167 -7.20 4.18 -16.90
C ALA A 167 -7.65 3.40 -15.66
N ALA A 168 -8.94 3.16 -15.50
CA ALA A 168 -9.49 2.39 -14.41
C ALA A 168 -10.64 1.52 -14.94
N GLU A 169 -10.55 0.22 -14.65
CA GLU A 169 -11.53 -0.80 -15.06
C GLU A 169 -11.99 -1.58 -13.83
N ARG A 170 -13.24 -2.07 -13.86
CA ARG A 170 -13.71 -3.02 -12.85
C ARG A 170 -13.39 -4.42 -13.31
N VAL A 171 -12.69 -5.19 -12.46
CA VAL A 171 -12.21 -6.54 -12.80
C VAL A 171 -12.36 -7.49 -11.62
N VAL A 172 -12.19 -8.77 -11.88
CA VAL A 172 -12.02 -9.80 -10.84
C VAL A 172 -10.62 -10.40 -10.99
N LEU A 173 -9.85 -10.45 -9.91
CA LEU A 173 -8.52 -11.06 -9.91
C LEU A 173 -8.66 -12.58 -10.14
N ALA A 174 -7.85 -13.13 -11.06
CA ALA A 174 -7.92 -14.54 -11.42
C ALA A 174 -7.08 -15.46 -10.54
N GLN A 175 -6.09 -14.91 -9.85
CA GLN A 175 -5.10 -15.66 -9.06
C GLN A 175 -5.59 -16.10 -7.66
N ASP A 176 -6.87 -16.05 -7.36
CA ASP A 176 -7.39 -16.39 -6.05
C ASP A 176 -7.99 -17.81 -6.07
N ASP A 177 -7.13 -18.82 -6.19
CA ASP A 177 -7.52 -20.22 -6.36
C ASP A 177 -8.21 -20.83 -5.12
N LEU A 178 -8.03 -20.20 -3.94
CA LEU A 178 -8.62 -20.64 -2.67
C LEU A 178 -10.06 -20.15 -2.47
N VAL A 179 -10.52 -19.19 -3.27
CA VAL A 179 -11.86 -18.64 -3.18
C VAL A 179 -12.71 -19.12 -4.34
N ASP A 180 -13.92 -19.60 -4.04
CA ASP A 180 -14.90 -19.93 -5.07
C ASP A 180 -15.00 -18.77 -6.05
N PRO A 181 -14.86 -19.02 -7.36
CA PRO A 181 -14.92 -17.97 -8.37
C PRO A 181 -16.15 -17.05 -8.28
N SER A 182 -17.28 -17.55 -7.78
CA SER A 182 -18.51 -16.76 -7.58
C SER A 182 -18.41 -15.77 -6.41
N GLN A 183 -17.51 -16.01 -5.47
CA GLN A 183 -17.32 -15.20 -4.25
C GLN A 183 -16.15 -14.21 -4.37
N ARG A 184 -15.45 -14.22 -5.50
CA ARG A 184 -14.31 -13.30 -5.72
C ARG A 184 -14.78 -11.86 -5.83
N GLU A 185 -14.11 -10.99 -5.11
CA GLU A 185 -14.46 -9.58 -5.03
C GLU A 185 -14.19 -8.85 -6.36
N VAL A 186 -15.12 -7.99 -6.77
CA VAL A 186 -14.91 -7.07 -7.89
C VAL A 186 -14.12 -5.87 -7.40
N VAL A 187 -12.93 -5.68 -7.96
CA VAL A 187 -12.00 -4.60 -7.59
C VAL A 187 -11.85 -3.59 -8.73
N TRP A 188 -11.33 -2.41 -8.42
CA TRP A 188 -10.76 -1.53 -9.42
C TRP A 188 -9.38 -2.01 -9.82
N LEU A 189 -9.11 -2.10 -11.10
CA LEU A 189 -7.78 -2.12 -11.68
C LEU A 189 -7.44 -0.70 -12.16
N LEU A 190 -6.55 -0.03 -11.45
CA LEU A 190 -5.99 1.25 -11.85
C LEU A 190 -4.68 0.99 -12.59
N MET A 191 -4.60 1.48 -13.82
CA MET A 191 -3.45 1.32 -14.70
C MET A 191 -2.83 2.69 -14.97
N GLU A 192 -1.50 2.79 -14.89
CA GLU A 192 -0.78 4.02 -15.16
C GLU A 192 0.09 3.89 -16.41
N TRP A 193 -0.01 4.90 -17.26
CA TRP A 193 0.83 5.05 -18.45
C TRP A 193 1.63 6.35 -18.34
N PRO A 194 2.88 6.29 -17.86
CA PRO A 194 3.72 7.46 -17.69
C PRO A 194 4.03 8.18 -19.01
N CYS A 195 4.39 9.45 -18.90
CA CYS A 195 4.83 10.22 -20.07
C CYS A 195 6.19 9.70 -20.54
N GLY A 196 6.30 9.43 -21.85
CA GLY A 196 7.54 8.90 -22.45
C GLY A 196 7.58 7.37 -22.54
N GLU A 197 6.76 6.65 -21.75
CA GLU A 197 6.72 5.19 -21.83
C GLU A 197 5.92 4.69 -23.02
N LYS A 198 6.31 3.51 -23.53
CA LYS A 198 5.67 2.85 -24.67
C LYS A 198 4.42 2.07 -24.26
N THR A 199 4.36 1.60 -23.02
CA THR A 199 3.28 0.79 -22.44
C THR A 199 2.90 1.34 -21.07
N ALA A 200 1.80 0.85 -20.49
CA ALA A 200 1.50 1.05 -19.07
C ALA A 200 2.51 0.29 -18.21
N THR A 201 2.95 0.89 -17.10
CA THR A 201 4.03 0.34 -16.26
C THR A 201 3.59 0.00 -14.85
N ASP A 202 2.56 0.67 -14.34
CA ASP A 202 2.07 0.46 -12.98
C ASP A 202 0.61 -0.01 -12.98
N PHE A 203 0.36 -1.07 -12.25
CA PHE A 203 -0.95 -1.69 -12.11
C PHE A 203 -1.29 -1.80 -10.63
N THR A 204 -2.49 -1.37 -10.23
CA THR A 204 -2.94 -1.41 -8.84
C THR A 204 -4.34 -1.98 -8.76
N ALA A 205 -4.53 -3.03 -7.97
CA ALA A 205 -5.85 -3.50 -7.59
C ALA A 205 -6.32 -2.79 -6.31
N THR A 206 -7.58 -2.36 -6.26
CA THR A 206 -8.12 -1.73 -5.04
C THR A 206 -9.60 -2.03 -4.83
N THR A 207 -9.95 -2.25 -3.55
CA THR A 207 -11.32 -2.49 -3.06
C THR A 207 -12.09 -1.22 -2.79
N LEU A 208 -11.53 -0.06 -3.08
CA LEU A 208 -12.23 1.23 -2.89
C LEU A 208 -13.59 1.25 -3.59
N PRO A 209 -14.59 2.01 -3.07
CA PRO A 209 -15.96 2.01 -3.55
C PRO A 209 -16.10 2.21 -5.06
N ALA A 210 -17.06 1.50 -5.68
CA ALA A 210 -17.34 1.59 -7.12
C ALA A 210 -17.74 3.00 -7.58
N SER A 211 -18.31 3.82 -6.67
CA SER A 211 -18.68 5.21 -6.95
C SER A 211 -17.51 6.19 -6.99
N MET A 212 -16.30 5.74 -6.66
CA MET A 212 -15.14 6.62 -6.58
C MET A 212 -14.66 7.04 -7.97
N SER A 213 -14.39 8.34 -8.13
CA SER A 213 -13.86 8.86 -9.38
C SER A 213 -12.40 8.43 -9.60
N ARG A 214 -11.99 8.27 -10.86
CA ARG A 214 -10.58 7.97 -11.20
C ARG A 214 -9.59 8.93 -10.55
N ARG A 215 -9.90 10.22 -10.49
CA ARG A 215 -9.04 11.22 -9.84
C ARG A 215 -8.84 10.95 -8.36
N GLU A 216 -9.86 10.48 -7.70
CA GLU A 216 -9.85 10.16 -6.28
C GLU A 216 -9.09 8.85 -6.02
N LEU A 217 -9.32 7.81 -6.85
CA LEU A 217 -8.54 6.57 -6.83
C LEU A 217 -7.04 6.89 -6.94
N VAL A 218 -6.63 7.65 -7.95
CA VAL A 218 -5.23 8.03 -8.14
C VAL A 218 -4.67 8.76 -6.92
N ARG A 219 -5.41 9.72 -6.36
CA ARG A 219 -4.95 10.47 -5.18
C ARG A 219 -4.72 9.59 -3.96
N ARG A 220 -5.57 8.57 -3.75
CA ARG A 220 -5.43 7.64 -2.63
C ARG A 220 -4.30 6.64 -2.86
N VAL A 221 -4.27 6.01 -4.02
CA VAL A 221 -3.25 5.02 -4.38
C VAL A 221 -1.85 5.63 -4.36
N LYS A 222 -1.71 6.84 -4.89
CA LYS A 222 -0.40 7.54 -4.94
C LYS A 222 0.10 8.05 -3.58
N GLN A 223 -0.58 7.76 -2.44
CA GLN A 223 -0.03 8.08 -1.11
C GLN A 223 1.09 7.12 -0.67
N ARG A 224 1.32 6.01 -1.34
CA ARG A 224 2.37 5.03 -1.01
C ARG A 224 3.78 5.65 -0.91
N TRP A 225 4.07 6.72 -1.66
CA TRP A 225 5.34 7.45 -1.57
C TRP A 225 5.72 7.90 -0.15
N ARG A 226 4.75 7.98 0.77
CA ARG A 226 5.00 8.36 2.16
C ARG A 226 5.85 7.34 2.90
N THR A 227 5.72 6.07 2.58
CA THR A 227 6.59 5.03 3.13
C THR A 227 8.03 5.18 2.62
N GLU A 228 8.21 5.55 1.37
CA GLU A 228 9.54 5.84 0.81
C GLU A 228 10.16 7.03 1.54
N ARG A 229 9.37 8.07 1.81
CA ARG A 229 9.81 9.23 2.58
C ARG A 229 10.18 8.87 4.03
N VAL A 230 9.41 7.96 4.68
CA VAL A 230 9.80 7.45 6.01
C VAL A 230 11.18 6.82 5.97
N TYR A 231 11.48 6.01 4.94
CA TYR A 231 12.81 5.41 4.81
C TYR A 231 13.90 6.43 4.58
N GLU A 232 13.66 7.45 3.74
CA GLU A 232 14.62 8.53 3.51
C GLU A 232 14.94 9.27 4.81
N ASP A 233 13.91 9.69 5.55
CA ASP A 233 14.08 10.44 6.81
C ASP A 233 14.67 9.55 7.91
N ALA A 234 14.22 8.29 8.06
CA ALA A 234 14.72 7.37 9.08
C ALA A 234 16.18 6.97 8.85
N LYS A 235 16.61 6.82 7.59
CA LYS A 235 18.01 6.53 7.26
C LYS A 235 18.87 7.76 7.35
N GLY A 236 18.46 8.86 6.72
CA GLY A 236 19.25 10.07 6.63
C GLY A 236 19.42 10.82 7.95
N GLU A 237 18.36 10.83 8.80
CA GLU A 237 18.34 11.67 10.01
C GLU A 237 18.43 10.85 11.31
N LEU A 238 17.99 9.59 11.30
CA LEU A 238 17.88 8.78 12.51
C LEU A 238 18.76 7.51 12.49
N GLY A 239 19.54 7.30 11.44
CA GLY A 239 20.50 6.22 11.32
C GLY A 239 19.87 4.82 11.28
N LEU A 240 18.69 4.65 10.69
CA LEU A 240 18.02 3.34 10.56
C LEU A 240 18.92 2.27 9.94
N ASP A 241 19.79 2.65 9.02
CA ASP A 241 20.73 1.76 8.34
C ASP A 241 22.14 1.71 8.98
N HIS A 242 22.36 2.36 10.12
CA HIS A 242 23.61 2.36 10.83
C HIS A 242 23.77 1.18 11.84
N TYR A 243 22.88 0.20 11.79
CA TYR A 243 22.99 -0.96 12.66
C TYR A 243 24.15 -1.88 12.24
N GLU A 244 25.21 -1.93 13.06
CA GLU A 244 26.38 -2.78 12.84
C GLU A 244 26.42 -4.00 13.79
N GLY A 245 25.44 -4.13 14.67
CA GLY A 245 25.33 -5.24 15.60
C GLY A 245 25.03 -6.58 14.94
N ARG A 246 25.22 -7.68 15.68
CA ARG A 246 25.03 -9.05 15.15
C ARG A 246 23.77 -9.73 15.65
N SER A 247 23.22 -9.29 16.80
CA SER A 247 22.12 -10.02 17.46
C SER A 247 20.74 -9.56 17.01
N PHE A 248 19.78 -10.48 17.06
CA PHE A 248 18.37 -10.20 16.82
C PHE A 248 17.81 -9.17 17.81
N ARG A 249 18.15 -9.32 19.10
CA ARG A 249 17.74 -8.36 20.12
C ARG A 249 18.30 -6.96 19.87
N GLY A 250 19.59 -6.87 19.49
CA GLY A 250 20.22 -5.58 19.19
C GLY A 250 19.56 -4.88 18.00
N TRP A 251 19.21 -5.63 16.95
CA TRP A 251 18.48 -5.08 15.79
C TRP A 251 17.11 -4.52 16.19
N ASN A 252 16.34 -5.31 16.94
CA ASN A 252 15.01 -4.85 17.40
C ASN A 252 15.12 -3.61 18.30
N HIS A 253 16.12 -3.57 19.21
CA HIS A 253 16.35 -2.41 20.06
C HIS A 253 16.68 -1.16 19.22
N HIS A 254 17.62 -1.27 18.28
CA HIS A 254 18.01 -0.17 17.38
C HIS A 254 16.80 0.39 16.62
N VAL A 255 16.05 -0.48 15.98
CA VAL A 255 14.86 -0.09 15.21
C VAL A 255 13.78 0.53 16.11
N SER A 256 13.55 -0.03 17.30
CA SER A 256 12.58 0.54 18.26
C SER A 256 12.97 1.96 18.67
N MET A 257 14.26 2.23 18.89
CA MET A 257 14.72 3.59 19.20
C MET A 257 14.48 4.55 18.03
N VAL A 258 14.74 4.13 16.79
CA VAL A 258 14.44 4.92 15.59
C VAL A 258 12.94 5.24 15.48
N LEU A 259 12.08 4.25 15.73
CA LEU A 259 10.62 4.43 15.72
C LEU A 259 10.17 5.47 16.76
N VAL A 260 10.68 5.36 18.01
CA VAL A 260 10.34 6.29 19.09
C VAL A 260 10.81 7.71 18.76
N CYS A 261 12.04 7.87 18.28
CA CYS A 261 12.57 9.17 17.88
C CYS A 261 11.74 9.78 16.72
N PHE A 262 11.41 8.99 15.71
CA PHE A 262 10.58 9.44 14.59
C PHE A 262 9.20 9.91 15.06
N ALA A 263 8.53 9.09 15.89
CA ALA A 263 7.21 9.43 16.44
C ALA A 263 7.26 10.70 17.29
N PHE A 264 8.31 10.87 18.12
CA PHE A 264 8.52 12.09 18.90
C PHE A 264 8.66 13.34 18.00
N ILE A 265 9.51 13.28 16.97
CA ILE A 265 9.69 14.39 16.03
C ILE A 265 8.38 14.75 15.33
N VAL A 266 7.61 13.75 14.87
CA VAL A 266 6.31 14.00 14.23
C VAL A 266 5.32 14.62 15.21
N ALA A 267 5.29 14.16 16.47
CA ALA A 267 4.42 14.72 17.50
C ALA A 267 4.77 16.18 17.81
N GLU A 268 6.05 16.51 18.00
CA GLU A 268 6.51 17.88 18.27
C GLU A 268 6.25 18.80 17.06
N ARG A 269 6.52 18.35 15.86
CA ARG A 269 6.19 19.10 14.65
C ARG A 269 4.69 19.38 14.53
N SER A 270 3.85 18.40 14.83
CA SER A 270 2.39 18.57 14.77
C SER A 270 1.86 19.52 15.84
N ARG A 271 2.54 19.62 17.00
CA ARG A 271 2.22 20.61 18.05
C ARG A 271 2.67 22.01 17.65
N ALA A 272 3.89 22.14 17.11
CA ALA A 272 4.45 23.45 16.72
C ALA A 272 3.77 24.03 15.48
N PHE A 273 3.35 23.17 14.55
CA PHE A 273 2.71 23.54 13.28
C PHE A 273 1.43 22.73 13.07
N PRO A 274 0.37 23.00 13.85
CA PRO A 274 -0.87 22.25 13.69
C PRO A 274 -1.43 22.44 12.27
N PRO A 275 -1.93 21.38 11.63
CA PRO A 275 -2.52 21.49 10.31
C PRO A 275 -3.64 22.52 10.37
N SER A 276 -3.63 23.49 9.45
CA SER A 276 -4.67 24.50 9.35
C SER A 276 -6.02 23.81 9.28
N ALA A 277 -6.94 24.13 10.19
CA ALA A 277 -8.30 23.63 10.17
C ALA A 277 -8.88 23.89 8.78
N GLY A 278 -9.02 22.87 7.98
CA GLY A 278 -9.56 22.97 6.61
C GLY A 278 -10.91 23.67 6.72
N LYS A 279 -11.08 24.81 6.02
CA LYS A 279 -12.35 25.51 5.94
C LYS A 279 -13.41 24.47 5.58
N ALA A 280 -14.24 24.12 6.54
CA ALA A 280 -15.43 23.31 6.31
C ALA A 280 -16.24 24.03 5.25
N THR A 281 -16.35 23.44 4.07
CA THR A 281 -17.23 23.99 3.02
C THR A 281 -18.63 23.92 3.58
N PRO A 282 -19.34 25.05 3.76
CA PRO A 282 -20.70 24.99 4.29
C PRO A 282 -21.55 24.14 3.35
N ARG A 283 -22.19 23.11 3.89
CA ARG A 283 -23.21 22.34 3.19
C ARG A 283 -24.29 23.33 2.74
N LYS A 284 -24.42 23.53 1.43
CA LYS A 284 -25.56 24.25 0.85
C LYS A 284 -26.81 23.52 1.31
N ALA A 285 -27.57 24.16 2.19
CA ALA A 285 -28.91 23.72 2.56
C ALA A 285 -29.76 23.71 1.28
N SER A 286 -30.23 22.53 0.91
CA SER A 286 -31.20 22.40 -0.17
C SER A 286 -32.53 22.96 0.33
N HIS A 287 -32.86 24.18 -0.09
CA HIS A 287 -34.22 24.71 0.04
C HIS A 287 -35.16 23.84 -0.80
N ARG A 288 -35.88 22.94 -0.16
CA ARG A 288 -37.10 22.36 -0.72
C ARG A 288 -38.15 23.48 -0.77
N ARG A 289 -38.40 24.00 -1.95
CA ARG A 289 -39.62 24.78 -2.21
C ARG A 289 -40.80 23.82 -2.18
N ASN A 290 -41.57 23.89 -1.11
CA ASN A 290 -42.95 23.37 -1.08
C ASN A 290 -43.77 24.25 -1.97
N GLY A 291 -44.11 23.78 -3.17
CA GLY A 291 -45.15 24.38 -3.97
C GLY A 291 -46.51 23.91 -3.50
N THR A 292 -47.20 24.73 -2.77
CA THR A 292 -48.63 24.61 -2.51
C THR A 292 -49.36 25.22 -3.74
N ASN A 293 -49.87 24.37 -4.59
CA ASN A 293 -50.92 24.78 -5.55
C ASN A 293 -52.26 24.85 -4.82
N GLY A 294 -52.69 26.05 -4.50
CA GLY A 294 -54.07 26.34 -4.16
C GLY A 294 -54.81 26.75 -5.41
N ASN A 295 -55.80 25.99 -5.78
CA ASN A 295 -56.84 26.38 -6.76
C ASN A 295 -57.95 27.13 -6.04
N PRO A 296 -58.41 28.30 -6.49
CA PRO A 296 -59.61 28.90 -5.98
C PRO A 296 -60.86 28.35 -6.71
N PRO A 297 -62.03 28.31 -6.04
CA PRO A 297 -63.25 27.88 -6.62
C PRO A 297 -63.94 29.04 -7.36
N GLY A 298 -64.57 28.75 -8.50
CA GLY A 298 -65.43 29.57 -9.27
C GLY A 298 -66.03 28.75 -10.39
#